data_c7957822657916e95fe7dac0eff4118b
#
_entry.id   c7957822657916e95fe7dac0eff4118b
#
_cell.length_a   1.000
_cell.length_b   1.000
_cell.length_c   1.000
_cell.angle_alpha   90.00
_cell.angle_beta   90.00
_cell.angle_gamma   90.00
#
_symmetry.space_group_name_H-M   'P 1'
#
loop_
_entity.id
_entity.type
_entity.pdbx_description
1 polymer ?
#
loop_
_entity_poly.entity_id
_entity_poly.type
_entity_poly.pdbx_seq_one_letter_code
_entity_poly.pdbx_strand_id
1 'polypeptide(L)'
;MFILNTKKNFFAIIINVKIGEKIMKKLAILGSAKSCVLEDILKYFNGKDVEITCLSDDEHCEFFKKAKELNENTKLLPYEINVEYFSSHDVDLVAVCDYRKVLQKEVFETNKFINIHGSLLPAFRGADEISRAFMAGVKVSGVTVHKLTEDIERDEIIAQYPILIENLTHFDEFEENIYKLEGMLYPIVIDKVLKDEVFDFSDFLTSGGCGGSFGGCEGCH
;
A
#
# COMPACT_ATOMS: atom_id res chain seq x y z
N MET A 1 12.58 55.50 -52.97
CA MET A 1 13.48 54.91 -51.94
C MET A 1 12.64 54.54 -50.73
N PHE A 2 12.11 53.36 -50.79
CA PHE A 2 11.18 52.82 -49.74
C PHE A 2 11.97 51.94 -48.77
N ILE A 3 12.02 52.33 -47.51
CA ILE A 3 12.58 51.51 -46.43
C ILE A 3 11.41 50.78 -45.78
N LEU A 4 11.35 49.48 -46.02
CA LEU A 4 10.43 48.56 -45.35
C LEU A 4 10.98 48.21 -43.97
N ASN A 5 10.26 48.65 -42.95
CA ASN A 5 10.55 48.37 -41.55
C ASN A 5 9.70 47.17 -41.12
N THR A 6 10.29 45.96 -41.19
CA THR A 6 9.68 44.72 -40.69
C THR A 6 9.99 44.55 -39.23
N LYS A 7 9.05 44.93 -38.35
CA LYS A 7 9.07 44.55 -36.95
C LYS A 7 8.73 43.06 -36.85
N LYS A 8 9.72 42.24 -36.60
CA LYS A 8 9.52 40.84 -36.14
C LYS A 8 9.03 40.88 -34.70
N ASN A 9 7.77 40.57 -34.50
CA ASN A 9 7.21 40.26 -33.20
C ASN A 9 7.74 38.88 -32.79
N PHE A 10 8.76 38.87 -31.95
CA PHE A 10 9.12 37.67 -31.17
C PHE A 10 8.08 37.51 -30.06
N PHE A 11 7.13 36.62 -30.27
CA PHE A 11 6.37 36.03 -29.16
C PHE A 11 7.32 35.18 -28.33
N ALA A 12 7.86 35.76 -27.26
CA ALA A 12 8.51 35.01 -26.20
C ALA A 12 7.41 34.23 -25.48
N ILE A 13 7.26 32.97 -25.82
CA ILE A 13 6.53 32.00 -24.98
C ILE A 13 7.36 31.84 -23.71
N ILE A 14 6.98 32.56 -22.65
CA ILE A 14 7.52 32.32 -21.33
C ILE A 14 6.91 31.01 -20.87
N ILE A 15 7.60 29.92 -21.17
CA ILE A 15 7.39 28.64 -20.48
C ILE A 15 7.91 28.88 -19.06
N ASN A 16 7.00 29.16 -18.13
CA ASN A 16 7.31 29.09 -16.71
C ASN A 16 7.61 27.61 -16.38
N VAL A 17 8.83 27.18 -16.66
CA VAL A 17 9.37 25.99 -16.05
C VAL A 17 9.57 26.35 -14.58
N LYS A 18 8.65 25.95 -13.73
CA LYS A 18 8.88 25.88 -12.29
C LYS A 18 9.99 24.87 -12.06
N ILE A 19 11.22 25.36 -12.09
CA ILE A 19 12.40 24.57 -11.76
C ILE A 19 12.32 24.33 -10.25
N GLY A 20 12.01 23.09 -9.86
CA GLY A 20 12.35 22.58 -8.55
C GLY A 20 11.30 22.54 -7.46
N GLU A 21 10.02 22.71 -7.70
CA GLU A 21 9.02 22.21 -6.73
C GLU A 21 8.97 20.67 -6.86
N LYS A 22 9.64 20.00 -5.96
CA LYS A 22 9.52 18.55 -5.80
C LYS A 22 8.07 18.28 -5.40
N ILE A 23 7.28 17.70 -6.30
CA ILE A 23 5.88 17.41 -6.04
C ILE A 23 5.86 16.30 -4.99
N MET A 24 5.43 16.64 -3.77
CA MET A 24 5.28 15.70 -2.68
C MET A 24 4.10 14.79 -2.99
N LYS A 25 4.33 13.48 -2.99
CA LYS A 25 3.28 12.49 -3.21
C LYS A 25 2.38 12.38 -1.98
N LYS A 26 1.09 12.13 -2.18
CA LYS A 26 0.09 12.04 -1.12
C LYS A 26 -0.42 10.62 -0.98
N LEU A 27 -0.12 10.01 0.14
CA LEU A 27 -0.53 8.66 0.51
C LEU A 27 -1.62 8.72 1.58
N ALA A 28 -2.78 8.12 1.31
CA ALA A 28 -3.75 7.82 2.34
C ALA A 28 -3.59 6.37 2.81
N ILE A 29 -3.58 6.13 4.12
CA ILE A 29 -3.62 4.80 4.71
C ILE A 29 -5.00 4.62 5.32
N LEU A 30 -5.77 3.67 4.82
CA LEU A 30 -7.15 3.40 5.25
C LEU A 30 -7.23 2.09 6.01
N GLY A 31 -7.67 2.14 7.28
CA GLY A 31 -7.81 0.95 8.12
C GLY A 31 -8.95 1.06 9.13
N SER A 32 -9.50 -0.07 9.57
CA SER A 32 -10.60 -0.09 10.55
C SER A 32 -10.55 -1.25 11.53
N ALA A 33 -9.43 -1.96 11.64
CA ALA A 33 -9.30 -3.08 12.55
C ALA A 33 -7.95 -3.10 13.27
N LYS A 34 -7.09 -4.07 12.96
CA LYS A 34 -5.74 -4.20 13.52
C LYS A 34 -4.80 -3.17 12.88
N SER A 35 -3.67 -2.93 13.52
CA SER A 35 -2.66 -1.95 13.05
C SER A 35 -1.36 -2.61 12.58
N CYS A 36 -1.43 -3.88 12.17
CA CYS A 36 -0.27 -4.75 11.99
C CYS A 36 0.84 -4.16 11.09
N VAL A 37 0.48 -3.48 10.00
CA VAL A 37 1.46 -2.93 9.04
C VAL A 37 1.64 -1.42 9.10
N LEU A 38 0.84 -0.71 9.89
CA LEU A 38 0.83 0.75 9.93
C LEU A 38 2.19 1.33 10.35
N GLU A 39 2.78 0.78 11.40
CA GLU A 39 4.05 1.26 11.94
C GLU A 39 5.20 1.07 10.95
N ASP A 40 5.21 -0.06 10.23
CA ASP A 40 6.22 -0.36 9.21
C ASP A 40 6.12 0.58 8.02
N ILE A 41 4.88 0.90 7.57
CA ILE A 41 4.66 1.90 6.53
C ILE A 41 5.17 3.27 6.99
N LEU A 42 4.79 3.74 8.17
CA LEU A 42 5.21 5.04 8.68
C LEU A 42 6.72 5.13 8.86
N LYS A 43 7.37 4.08 9.36
CA LYS A 43 8.84 3.99 9.47
C LYS A 43 9.53 4.05 8.11
N TYR A 44 9.00 3.31 7.14
CA TYR A 44 9.58 3.24 5.79
C TYR A 44 9.55 4.59 5.07
N PHE A 45 8.47 5.36 5.26
CA PHE A 45 8.30 6.67 4.64
C PHE A 45 8.88 7.82 5.45
N ASN A 46 9.38 7.58 6.64
CA ASN A 46 10.01 8.62 7.47
C ASN A 46 11.19 9.27 6.73
N GLY A 47 11.14 10.60 6.56
CA GLY A 47 12.15 11.36 5.81
C GLY A 47 12.07 11.28 4.29
N LYS A 48 11.06 10.62 3.72
CA LYS A 48 10.75 10.64 2.28
C LYS A 48 9.78 11.79 1.95
N ASP A 49 9.75 12.22 0.68
CA ASP A 49 8.85 13.28 0.22
C ASP A 49 7.43 12.72 -0.08
N VAL A 50 6.80 12.22 0.96
CA VAL A 50 5.45 11.67 0.94
C VAL A 50 4.66 12.24 2.10
N GLU A 51 3.55 12.89 1.80
CA GLU A 51 2.58 13.32 2.80
C GLU A 51 1.64 12.15 3.10
N ILE A 52 1.56 11.75 4.38
CA ILE A 52 0.75 10.61 4.81
C ILE A 52 -0.45 11.10 5.62
N THR A 53 -1.65 10.67 5.21
CA THR A 53 -2.88 10.83 5.98
C THR A 53 -3.40 9.46 6.38
N CYS A 54 -3.60 9.22 7.69
CA CYS A 54 -4.26 8.01 8.17
C CYS A 54 -5.77 8.24 8.30
N LEU A 55 -6.56 7.33 7.78
CA LEU A 55 -8.01 7.40 7.71
C LEU A 55 -8.64 6.16 8.34
N SER A 56 -9.68 6.33 9.14
CA SER A 56 -10.48 5.23 9.68
C SER A 56 -11.93 5.64 9.82
N ASP A 57 -12.85 4.69 9.68
CA ASP A 57 -14.28 4.89 9.92
C ASP A 57 -14.72 4.52 11.35
N ASP A 58 -13.77 4.08 12.19
CA ASP A 58 -14.01 3.72 13.60
C ASP A 58 -12.89 4.31 14.50
N GLU A 59 -13.27 5.29 15.33
CA GLU A 59 -12.34 5.92 16.28
C GLU A 59 -11.93 5.01 17.45
N HIS A 60 -12.65 3.91 17.66
CA HIS A 60 -12.39 2.97 18.75
C HIS A 60 -11.49 1.80 18.34
N CYS A 61 -11.26 1.60 17.05
CA CYS A 61 -10.42 0.53 16.54
C CYS A 61 -8.94 0.71 16.92
N GLU A 62 -8.19 -0.38 16.89
CA GLU A 62 -6.75 -0.38 17.21
C GLU A 62 -5.97 0.48 16.20
N PHE A 63 -6.29 0.35 14.91
CA PHE A 63 -5.67 1.15 13.85
C PHE A 63 -5.75 2.65 14.13
N PHE A 64 -6.96 3.18 14.44
CA PHE A 64 -7.13 4.63 14.67
C PHE A 64 -6.36 5.13 15.88
N LYS A 65 -6.38 4.37 16.99
CA LYS A 65 -5.63 4.72 18.20
C LYS A 65 -4.13 4.77 17.93
N LYS A 66 -3.60 3.74 17.27
CA LYS A 66 -2.18 3.67 16.92
C LYS A 66 -1.78 4.75 15.92
N ALA A 67 -2.63 5.02 14.92
CA ALA A 67 -2.41 6.09 13.96
C ALA A 67 -2.35 7.47 14.63
N LYS A 68 -3.22 7.75 15.59
CA LYS A 68 -3.20 9.01 16.37
C LYS A 68 -1.91 9.20 17.18
N GLU A 69 -1.33 8.11 17.68
CA GLU A 69 -0.07 8.16 18.41
C GLU A 69 1.13 8.44 17.50
N LEU A 70 1.12 7.90 16.28
CA LEU A 70 2.26 7.89 15.37
C LEU A 70 2.21 8.95 14.27
N ASN A 71 1.02 9.46 13.93
CA ASN A 71 0.81 10.41 12.85
C ASN A 71 -0.24 11.45 13.23
N GLU A 72 0.18 12.71 13.35
CA GLU A 72 -0.71 13.84 13.66
C GLU A 72 -1.79 14.08 12.60
N ASN A 73 -1.53 13.69 11.34
CA ASN A 73 -2.49 13.79 10.23
C ASN A 73 -3.41 12.55 10.18
N THR A 74 -4.02 12.21 11.31
CA THR A 74 -4.99 11.10 11.42
C THR A 74 -6.41 11.66 11.54
N LYS A 75 -7.33 11.19 10.69
CA LYS A 75 -8.70 11.68 10.59
C LYS A 75 -9.71 10.55 10.68
N LEU A 76 -10.83 10.80 11.34
CA LEU A 76 -12.01 9.98 11.25
C LEU A 76 -12.70 10.26 9.90
N LEU A 77 -12.94 9.22 9.13
CA LEU A 77 -13.61 9.28 7.82
C LEU A 77 -14.82 8.35 7.86
N PRO A 78 -16.02 8.84 8.21
CA PRO A 78 -17.23 8.04 8.17
C PRO A 78 -17.42 7.37 6.80
N TYR A 79 -17.87 6.13 6.80
CA TYR A 79 -18.04 5.34 5.59
C TYR A 79 -18.95 6.02 4.55
N GLU A 80 -19.98 6.71 5.02
CA GLU A 80 -20.99 7.36 4.19
C GLU A 80 -20.43 8.50 3.32
N ILE A 81 -19.30 9.10 3.74
CA ILE A 81 -18.69 10.23 3.02
C ILE A 81 -17.39 9.85 2.29
N ASN A 82 -17.05 8.56 2.20
CA ASN A 82 -15.83 8.10 1.52
C ASN A 82 -15.72 8.61 0.08
N VAL A 83 -16.81 8.50 -0.70
CA VAL A 83 -16.84 8.94 -2.10
C VAL A 83 -16.59 10.43 -2.22
N GLU A 84 -17.27 11.24 -1.38
CA GLU A 84 -17.09 12.69 -1.36
C GLU A 84 -15.66 13.07 -0.97
N TYR A 85 -15.12 12.41 0.06
CA TYR A 85 -13.76 12.66 0.52
C TYR A 85 -12.74 12.40 -0.58
N PHE A 86 -12.74 11.21 -1.17
CA PHE A 86 -11.76 10.84 -2.20
C PHE A 86 -11.94 11.59 -3.52
N SER A 87 -13.16 12.06 -3.82
CA SER A 87 -13.41 12.91 -5.00
C SER A 87 -12.93 14.34 -4.82
N SER A 88 -12.89 14.84 -3.57
CA SER A 88 -12.54 16.24 -3.26
C SER A 88 -11.09 16.44 -2.81
N HIS A 89 -10.41 15.36 -2.42
CA HIS A 89 -9.03 15.42 -1.94
C HIS A 89 -8.10 14.81 -2.99
N ASP A 90 -7.02 15.54 -3.26
CA ASP A 90 -5.96 15.08 -4.15
C ASP A 90 -5.10 14.06 -3.41
N VAL A 91 -5.32 12.75 -3.70
CA VAL A 91 -4.60 11.61 -3.13
C VAL A 91 -4.01 10.79 -4.27
N ASP A 92 -2.69 10.59 -4.29
CA ASP A 92 -2.03 9.81 -5.34
C ASP A 92 -2.27 8.31 -5.20
N LEU A 93 -2.38 7.82 -3.96
CA LEU A 93 -2.58 6.40 -3.65
C LEU A 93 -3.28 6.21 -2.31
N VAL A 94 -4.20 5.25 -2.26
CA VAL A 94 -4.81 4.77 -1.03
C VAL A 94 -4.31 3.35 -0.74
N ALA A 95 -3.57 3.18 0.36
CA ALA A 95 -3.14 1.89 0.88
C ALA A 95 -4.15 1.39 1.91
N VAL A 96 -4.81 0.28 1.63
CA VAL A 96 -5.82 -0.32 2.51
C VAL A 96 -5.14 -1.34 3.42
N CYS A 97 -5.41 -1.24 4.73
CA CYS A 97 -4.85 -2.07 5.77
C CYS A 97 -5.97 -2.59 6.68
N ASP A 98 -6.40 -3.83 6.49
CA ASP A 98 -7.44 -4.47 7.31
C ASP A 98 -8.70 -3.59 7.47
N TYR A 99 -9.25 -3.11 6.35
CA TYR A 99 -10.48 -2.32 6.32
C TYR A 99 -11.69 -3.24 6.20
N ARG A 100 -12.60 -3.17 7.18
CA ARG A 100 -13.70 -4.15 7.34
C ARG A 100 -14.88 -3.97 6.41
N LYS A 101 -15.08 -2.76 5.87
CA LYS A 101 -16.22 -2.47 5.01
C LYS A 101 -15.85 -2.62 3.55
N VAL A 102 -16.80 -3.03 2.73
CA VAL A 102 -16.64 -3.04 1.27
C VAL A 102 -16.68 -1.59 0.78
N LEU A 103 -15.64 -1.17 0.08
CA LEU A 103 -15.58 0.17 -0.49
C LEU A 103 -16.62 0.34 -1.60
N GLN A 104 -17.19 1.52 -1.68
CA GLN A 104 -18.13 1.88 -2.73
C GLN A 104 -17.37 1.98 -4.07
N LYS A 105 -17.97 1.46 -5.15
CA LYS A 105 -17.30 1.38 -6.46
C LYS A 105 -16.86 2.75 -7.00
N GLU A 106 -17.60 3.80 -6.67
CA GLU A 106 -17.35 5.17 -7.11
C GLU A 106 -15.99 5.72 -6.63
N VAL A 107 -15.44 5.20 -5.53
CA VAL A 107 -14.12 5.64 -5.03
C VAL A 107 -12.99 5.24 -5.97
N PHE A 108 -13.17 4.13 -6.72
CA PHE A 108 -12.15 3.62 -7.65
C PHE A 108 -12.05 4.41 -8.96
N GLU A 109 -13.03 5.27 -9.25
CA GLU A 109 -13.00 6.15 -10.43
C GLU A 109 -11.99 7.30 -10.29
N THR A 110 -11.70 7.71 -9.06
CA THR A 110 -10.93 8.93 -8.78
C THR A 110 -9.52 8.65 -8.26
N ASN A 111 -9.32 7.53 -7.60
CA ASN A 111 -8.05 7.22 -6.91
C ASN A 111 -7.57 5.79 -7.18
N LYS A 112 -6.26 5.60 -7.06
CA LYS A 112 -5.66 4.27 -7.06
C LYS A 112 -5.76 3.67 -5.65
N PHE A 113 -6.31 2.48 -5.54
CA PHE A 113 -6.39 1.73 -4.28
C PHE A 113 -5.59 0.44 -4.39
N ILE A 114 -4.79 0.15 -3.39
CA ILE A 114 -4.13 -1.14 -3.23
C ILE A 114 -4.42 -1.71 -1.85
N ASN A 115 -4.42 -3.03 -1.76
CA ASN A 115 -4.66 -3.75 -0.52
C ASN A 115 -3.58 -4.81 -0.31
N ILE A 116 -3.28 -5.09 0.96
CA ILE A 116 -2.50 -6.26 1.34
C ILE A 116 -3.43 -7.32 1.90
N HIS A 117 -3.18 -8.58 1.54
CA HIS A 117 -4.01 -9.72 1.87
C HIS A 117 -3.15 -10.89 2.35
N GLY A 118 -3.47 -11.43 3.52
CA GLY A 118 -2.69 -12.45 4.23
C GLY A 118 -2.81 -13.86 3.65
N SER A 119 -2.94 -13.97 2.33
CA SER A 119 -2.88 -15.25 1.61
C SER A 119 -2.32 -15.07 0.19
N LEU A 120 -2.01 -16.17 -0.48
CA LEU A 120 -1.65 -16.17 -1.90
C LEU A 120 -2.93 -16.20 -2.75
N LEU A 121 -3.43 -15.03 -3.17
CA LEU A 121 -4.58 -14.94 -4.07
C LEU A 121 -4.33 -15.75 -5.36
N PRO A 122 -5.37 -16.41 -5.90
CA PRO A 122 -6.79 -16.35 -5.57
C PRO A 122 -7.23 -17.25 -4.40
N ALA A 123 -6.31 -17.95 -3.72
CA ALA A 123 -6.66 -18.79 -2.58
C ALA A 123 -7.08 -17.95 -1.37
N PHE A 124 -8.06 -18.46 -0.61
CA PHE A 124 -8.56 -17.87 0.64
C PHE A 124 -8.99 -16.40 0.54
N ARG A 125 -9.60 -16.02 -0.58
CA ARG A 125 -10.17 -14.67 -0.80
C ARG A 125 -11.21 -14.32 0.25
N GLY A 126 -11.28 -13.05 0.67
CA GLY A 126 -12.22 -12.53 1.67
C GLY A 126 -11.66 -12.60 3.09
N ALA A 127 -12.52 -12.41 4.09
CA ALA A 127 -12.11 -12.30 5.49
C ALA A 127 -11.55 -13.60 6.09
N ASP A 128 -10.79 -13.48 7.18
CA ASP A 128 -10.20 -14.57 7.97
C ASP A 128 -9.27 -15.49 7.16
N GLU A 129 -8.65 -14.97 6.11
CA GLU A 129 -7.80 -15.71 5.17
C GLU A 129 -6.65 -16.45 5.85
N ILE A 130 -5.98 -15.83 6.83
CA ILE A 130 -4.87 -16.43 7.57
C ILE A 130 -5.37 -17.67 8.33
N SER A 131 -6.46 -17.54 9.07
CA SER A 131 -7.08 -18.63 9.82
C SER A 131 -7.56 -19.76 8.90
N ARG A 132 -8.21 -19.41 7.79
CA ARG A 132 -8.69 -20.39 6.80
C ARG A 132 -7.56 -21.15 6.13
N ALA A 133 -6.46 -20.47 5.80
CA ALA A 133 -5.27 -21.11 5.24
C ALA A 133 -4.66 -22.12 6.22
N PHE A 134 -4.50 -21.71 7.47
CA PHE A 134 -3.98 -22.57 8.53
C PHE A 134 -4.88 -23.79 8.77
N MET A 135 -6.19 -23.61 8.93
CA MET A 135 -7.16 -24.68 9.16
C MET A 135 -7.30 -25.62 7.97
N ALA A 136 -7.08 -25.14 6.75
CA ALA A 136 -7.07 -25.99 5.55
C ALA A 136 -5.82 -26.90 5.48
N GLY A 137 -4.82 -26.69 6.34
CA GLY A 137 -3.60 -27.50 6.41
C GLY A 137 -2.71 -27.36 5.17
N VAL A 138 -2.79 -26.23 4.45
CA VAL A 138 -1.91 -25.96 3.30
C VAL A 138 -0.45 -25.90 3.77
N LYS A 139 0.47 -26.27 2.91
CA LYS A 139 1.91 -26.26 3.23
C LYS A 139 2.62 -25.03 2.74
N VAL A 140 1.93 -24.23 1.91
CA VAL A 140 2.42 -22.95 1.40
C VAL A 140 1.29 -21.95 1.53
N SER A 141 1.56 -20.81 2.13
CA SER A 141 0.73 -19.61 2.13
C SER A 141 1.60 -18.40 1.83
N GLY A 142 1.19 -17.21 2.20
CA GLY A 142 1.97 -16.00 1.98
C GLY A 142 1.10 -14.76 2.02
N VAL A 143 1.58 -13.71 1.39
CA VAL A 143 0.87 -12.43 1.26
C VAL A 143 0.75 -12.01 -0.18
N THR A 144 -0.30 -11.27 -0.49
CA THR A 144 -0.55 -10.67 -1.81
C THR A 144 -0.81 -9.19 -1.66
N VAL A 145 -0.12 -8.37 -2.44
CA VAL A 145 -0.51 -6.98 -2.68
C VAL A 145 -1.20 -6.89 -4.03
N HIS A 146 -2.40 -6.33 -4.06
CA HIS A 146 -3.20 -6.24 -5.27
C HIS A 146 -3.92 -4.90 -5.37
N LYS A 147 -4.28 -4.49 -6.58
CA LYS A 147 -5.15 -3.33 -6.79
C LYS A 147 -6.58 -3.69 -6.43
N LEU A 148 -7.26 -2.76 -5.77
CA LEU A 148 -8.70 -2.82 -5.61
C LEU A 148 -9.36 -2.11 -6.79
N THR A 149 -10.37 -2.77 -7.36
CA THR A 149 -11.19 -2.27 -8.46
C THR A 149 -12.67 -2.48 -8.14
N GLU A 150 -13.55 -1.91 -8.93
CA GLU A 150 -15.00 -2.16 -8.82
C GLU A 150 -15.38 -3.63 -9.04
N ASP A 151 -14.56 -4.37 -9.78
CA ASP A 151 -14.72 -5.81 -10.02
C ASP A 151 -13.96 -6.60 -8.95
N ILE A 152 -14.66 -6.97 -7.89
CA ILE A 152 -14.13 -7.72 -6.74
C ILE A 152 -13.56 -9.09 -7.15
N GLU A 153 -13.97 -9.64 -8.29
CA GLU A 153 -13.49 -10.93 -8.78
C GLU A 153 -12.17 -10.81 -9.55
N ARG A 154 -11.80 -9.60 -9.91
CA ARG A 154 -10.65 -9.32 -10.77
C ARG A 154 -9.52 -8.62 -10.00
N ASP A 155 -8.83 -9.40 -9.16
CA ASP A 155 -7.63 -8.89 -8.47
C ASP A 155 -6.49 -8.69 -9.47
N GLU A 156 -6.06 -7.46 -9.66
CA GLU A 156 -4.81 -7.19 -10.35
C GLU A 156 -3.65 -7.32 -9.36
N ILE A 157 -3.01 -8.48 -9.34
CA ILE A 157 -1.91 -8.79 -8.43
C ILE A 157 -0.69 -7.96 -8.82
N ILE A 158 -0.14 -7.23 -7.84
CA ILE A 158 1.08 -6.42 -7.99
C ILE A 158 2.29 -7.20 -7.49
N ALA A 159 2.16 -7.82 -6.32
CA ALA A 159 3.25 -8.58 -5.68
C ALA A 159 2.69 -9.74 -4.85
N GLN A 160 3.44 -10.83 -4.78
CA GLN A 160 3.16 -11.95 -3.89
C GLN A 160 4.44 -12.45 -3.26
N TYR A 161 4.39 -12.82 -1.99
CA TYR A 161 5.50 -13.47 -1.31
C TYR A 161 5.02 -14.73 -0.59
N PRO A 162 5.56 -15.93 -0.91
CA PRO A 162 5.18 -17.18 -0.29
C PRO A 162 5.95 -17.43 1.01
N ILE A 163 5.31 -18.13 1.94
CA ILE A 163 5.96 -18.76 3.10
C ILE A 163 5.61 -20.23 3.18
N LEU A 164 6.51 -21.02 3.72
CA LEU A 164 6.28 -22.44 4.03
C LEU A 164 5.67 -22.57 5.42
N ILE A 165 4.70 -23.46 5.55
CA ILE A 165 4.09 -23.81 6.85
C ILE A 165 4.62 -25.17 7.26
N GLU A 166 5.46 -25.18 8.27
CA GLU A 166 6.02 -26.43 8.81
C GLU A 166 4.95 -27.20 9.60
N ASN A 167 5.15 -28.52 9.74
CA ASN A 167 4.16 -29.41 10.37
C ASN A 167 3.95 -29.15 11.87
N LEU A 168 4.87 -28.48 12.54
CA LEU A 168 4.82 -28.14 13.96
C LEU A 168 4.53 -26.67 14.24
N THR A 169 4.24 -25.87 13.20
CA THR A 169 3.89 -24.46 13.37
C THR A 169 2.56 -24.31 14.12
N HIS A 170 2.52 -23.49 15.14
CA HIS A 170 1.29 -23.08 15.82
C HIS A 170 0.63 -21.90 15.09
N PHE A 171 -0.69 -21.76 15.25
CA PHE A 171 -1.44 -20.69 14.57
C PHE A 171 -0.87 -19.30 14.86
N ASP A 172 -0.59 -18.99 16.12
CA ASP A 172 -0.07 -17.67 16.53
C ASP A 172 1.28 -17.37 15.86
N GLU A 173 2.16 -18.34 15.75
CA GLU A 173 3.45 -18.21 15.06
C GLU A 173 3.25 -18.00 13.55
N PHE A 174 2.32 -18.72 12.95
CA PHE A 174 1.98 -18.54 11.55
C PHE A 174 1.40 -17.15 11.28
N GLU A 175 0.42 -16.71 12.10
CA GLU A 175 -0.18 -15.37 11.99
C GLU A 175 0.89 -14.28 12.15
N GLU A 176 1.77 -14.38 13.15
CA GLU A 176 2.87 -13.44 13.36
C GLU A 176 3.83 -13.37 12.16
N ASN A 177 4.14 -14.51 11.55
CA ASN A 177 5.00 -14.55 10.36
C ASN A 177 4.33 -13.90 9.15
N ILE A 178 3.02 -14.05 8.97
CA ILE A 178 2.26 -13.35 7.93
C ILE A 178 2.33 -11.84 8.17
N TYR A 179 2.07 -11.35 9.39
CA TYR A 179 2.12 -9.92 9.69
C TYR A 179 3.52 -9.31 9.52
N LYS A 180 4.58 -10.04 9.89
CA LYS A 180 5.96 -9.62 9.63
C LYS A 180 6.21 -9.48 8.13
N LEU A 181 5.72 -10.43 7.35
CA LEU A 181 5.88 -10.41 5.91
C LEU A 181 5.10 -9.27 5.25
N GLU A 182 3.89 -9.01 5.73
CA GLU A 182 3.11 -7.84 5.31
C GLU A 182 3.86 -6.53 5.58
N GLY A 183 4.40 -6.36 6.80
CA GLY A 183 5.18 -5.19 7.19
C GLY A 183 6.46 -4.98 6.37
N MET A 184 7.07 -6.07 5.90
CA MET A 184 8.25 -6.01 5.03
C MET A 184 7.90 -5.68 3.58
N LEU A 185 6.87 -6.29 3.02
CA LEU A 185 6.53 -6.20 1.60
C LEU A 185 5.74 -4.93 1.27
N TYR A 186 4.74 -4.62 2.06
CA TYR A 186 3.75 -3.60 1.69
C TYR A 186 4.34 -2.19 1.53
N PRO A 187 5.21 -1.69 2.42
CA PRO A 187 5.81 -0.37 2.27
C PRO A 187 6.62 -0.21 0.96
N ILE A 188 7.32 -1.27 0.55
CA ILE A 188 8.12 -1.27 -0.68
C ILE A 188 7.21 -1.20 -1.91
N VAL A 189 6.12 -1.99 -1.91
CA VAL A 189 5.15 -1.98 -3.01
C VAL A 189 4.43 -0.64 -3.09
N ILE A 190 4.04 -0.05 -1.95
CA ILE A 190 3.45 1.30 -1.90
C ILE A 190 4.39 2.32 -2.56
N ASP A 191 5.67 2.31 -2.21
CA ASP A 191 6.68 3.24 -2.76
C ASP A 191 6.82 3.08 -4.29
N LYS A 192 6.83 1.85 -4.79
CA LYS A 192 6.86 1.57 -6.23
C LYS A 192 5.62 2.08 -6.95
N VAL A 193 4.44 1.79 -6.41
CA VAL A 193 3.18 2.24 -7.00
C VAL A 193 3.05 3.76 -7.00
N LEU A 194 3.47 4.45 -5.92
CA LEU A 194 3.50 5.91 -5.85
C LEU A 194 4.40 6.55 -6.92
N LYS A 195 5.47 5.85 -7.32
CA LYS A 195 6.41 6.30 -8.36
C LYS A 195 6.01 5.87 -9.76
N ASP A 196 4.87 5.19 -9.92
CA ASP A 196 4.45 4.55 -11.17
C ASP A 196 5.49 3.53 -11.71
N GLU A 197 6.23 2.89 -10.80
CA GLU A 197 7.22 1.84 -11.09
C GLU A 197 6.60 0.45 -10.93
N VAL A 198 7.09 -0.50 -11.73
CA VAL A 198 6.71 -1.92 -11.57
C VAL A 198 7.49 -2.51 -10.41
N PHE A 199 6.80 -3.28 -9.55
CA PHE A 199 7.47 -4.03 -8.49
C PHE A 199 8.27 -5.18 -9.10
N ASP A 200 9.57 -5.25 -8.77
CA ASP A 200 10.43 -6.39 -9.09
C ASP A 200 10.87 -7.07 -7.79
N PHE A 201 10.90 -8.39 -7.80
CA PHE A 201 11.26 -9.17 -6.62
C PHE A 201 12.71 -8.92 -6.17
N SER A 202 13.60 -8.56 -7.10
CA SER A 202 14.99 -8.18 -6.79
C SER A 202 15.06 -6.94 -5.89
N ASP A 203 14.13 -6.01 -6.02
CA ASP A 203 14.05 -4.81 -5.16
C ASP A 203 13.79 -5.19 -3.71
N PHE A 204 12.92 -6.18 -3.50
CA PHE A 204 12.61 -6.70 -2.16
C PHE A 204 13.82 -7.39 -1.52
N LEU A 205 14.56 -8.19 -2.29
CA LEU A 205 15.76 -8.89 -1.80
C LEU A 205 16.90 -7.93 -1.46
N THR A 206 17.06 -6.84 -2.22
CA THR A 206 18.15 -5.86 -2.04
C THR A 206 17.86 -4.83 -0.94
N SER A 207 16.60 -4.54 -0.64
CA SER A 207 16.20 -3.57 0.40
C SER A 207 16.31 -4.07 1.84
N GLY A 208 16.94 -5.23 2.06
CA GLY A 208 17.19 -5.79 3.40
C GLY A 208 16.06 -6.62 3.96
N GLY A 209 15.05 -6.95 3.15
CA GLY A 209 13.93 -7.80 3.54
C GLY A 209 14.31 -9.24 3.93
N CYS A 210 15.53 -9.67 3.63
CA CYS A 210 16.04 -11.01 3.95
C CYS A 210 17.22 -11.04 4.92
N GLY A 211 17.40 -9.99 5.74
CA GLY A 211 18.43 -9.96 6.79
C GLY A 211 18.08 -10.73 8.07
N GLY A 212 16.89 -11.31 8.15
CA GLY A 212 16.46 -12.18 9.25
C GLY A 212 16.54 -13.63 8.82
N SER A 213 17.35 -14.40 9.51
CA SER A 213 17.61 -15.83 9.42
C SER A 213 16.32 -16.66 9.24
N PHE A 214 15.86 -16.82 8.01
CA PHE A 214 15.09 -18.00 7.65
C PHE A 214 16.13 -19.11 7.51
N GLY A 215 16.05 -20.09 8.44
CA GLY A 215 17.04 -21.13 8.64
C GLY A 215 17.70 -21.61 7.35
N GLY A 216 18.94 -21.20 7.15
CA GLY A 216 19.77 -21.73 6.07
C GLY A 216 19.93 -23.23 6.29
N CYS A 217 19.62 -24.03 5.29
CA CYS A 217 20.04 -25.42 5.25
C CYS A 217 21.58 -25.47 5.28
N GLU A 218 22.17 -25.53 6.46
CA GLU A 218 23.51 -26.08 6.63
C GLU A 218 23.39 -27.59 6.53
N GLY A 219 23.83 -28.16 5.44
CA GLY A 219 24.06 -29.62 5.33
C GLY A 219 23.40 -30.31 4.15
N CYS A 220 23.85 -30.03 2.94
CA CYS A 220 23.86 -31.01 1.86
C CYS A 220 25.33 -31.21 1.43
N HIS A 221 25.93 -32.24 2.01
CA HIS A 221 27.08 -32.93 1.43
C HIS A 221 26.64 -34.33 0.98
#